data_e86e9acf3923205e750e470e2d10f1e7
#
_entry.id   e86e9acf3923205e750e470e2d10f1e7
#
_cell.length_a   1.000
_cell.length_b   1.000
_cell.length_c   1.000
_cell.angle_alpha   90.00
_cell.angle_beta   90.00
_cell.angle_gamma   90.00
#
_symmetry.space_group_name_H-M   'P 1'
#
loop_
_entity.id
_entity.type
_entity.pdbx_description
1 polymer ?
#
loop_
_entity_poly.entity_id
_entity_poly.type
_entity_poly.pdbx_seq_one_letter_code
_entity_poly.pdbx_strand_id
1 'polypeptide(L)'
;MESFDQTNLDFKNYIGRLDIKWDLVDGVLLIARQQYPRLNQEKYKNLVQSMTQQAIERLSSTTSKIEKINALNQFFFKEMGFHGNDKDYFDPRNSYISDVLDRKEGIPISLATLYLVLGWASGCKLHGINFPGHFLVEWRESTQDSSQNLYIDVFNAGKILTLKDIQERLNHNLGSEQKLEPAFHLQSAGIRGILHRTLNNLKVIHASQGLTDRALWETEWMLLLKSNDWNSLRDKGLFSYSLGRYEVAQQCLETYLEKTGKPADYAQVWQVLYAMKARNTINLN
;
A
#
# COMPACT_ATOMS: atom_id res chain seq x y z
N MET A 1 -6.72 25.12 2.60
CA MET A 1 -7.67 24.46 3.51
C MET A 1 -8.82 23.84 2.72
N GLU A 2 -9.55 24.55 1.87
CA GLU A 2 -10.66 24.02 1.05
C GLU A 2 -10.31 22.80 0.17
N SER A 3 -9.13 22.78 -0.45
CA SER A 3 -8.72 21.64 -1.31
C SER A 3 -8.40 20.36 -0.54
N PHE A 4 -7.98 20.46 0.73
CA PHE A 4 -7.68 19.32 1.59
C PHE A 4 -8.96 18.66 2.09
N ASP A 5 -9.93 19.45 2.51
CA ASP A 5 -11.24 18.96 2.97
C ASP A 5 -11.99 18.26 1.82
N GLN A 6 -11.89 18.82 0.60
CA GLN A 6 -12.48 18.19 -0.58
C GLN A 6 -11.83 16.83 -0.91
N THR A 7 -10.49 16.71 -0.82
CA THR A 7 -9.81 15.45 -1.07
C THR A 7 -10.19 14.37 -0.05
N ASN A 8 -10.38 14.74 1.22
CA ASN A 8 -10.87 13.85 2.25
C ASN A 8 -12.30 13.38 1.98
N LEU A 9 -13.18 14.28 1.55
CA LEU A 9 -14.55 13.93 1.20
C LEU A 9 -14.60 12.99 0.00
N ASP A 10 -13.80 13.27 -1.03
CA ASP A 10 -13.73 12.43 -2.24
C ASP A 10 -13.20 11.03 -1.91
N PHE A 11 -12.20 10.91 -1.02
CA PHE A 11 -11.73 9.59 -0.59
C PHE A 11 -12.78 8.84 0.22
N LYS A 12 -13.48 9.50 1.14
CA LYS A 12 -14.60 8.88 1.88
C LYS A 12 -15.70 8.40 0.92
N ASN A 13 -16.07 9.22 -0.06
CA ASN A 13 -17.05 8.85 -1.07
C ASN A 13 -16.57 7.67 -1.93
N TYR A 14 -15.29 7.63 -2.27
CA TYR A 14 -14.68 6.54 -3.02
C TYR A 14 -14.75 5.23 -2.24
N ILE A 15 -14.34 5.20 -0.98
CA ILE A 15 -14.35 3.97 -0.16
C ILE A 15 -15.77 3.54 0.26
N GLY A 16 -16.74 4.44 0.25
CA GLY A 16 -18.16 4.14 0.51
C GLY A 16 -18.86 3.40 -0.64
N ARG A 17 -18.20 3.26 -1.80
CA ARG A 17 -18.72 2.47 -2.92
C ARG A 17 -18.57 0.97 -2.65
N LEU A 18 -19.36 0.14 -3.35
CA LEU A 18 -19.20 -1.33 -3.31
C LEU A 18 -17.82 -1.70 -3.90
N ASP A 19 -17.15 -2.67 -3.26
CA ASP A 19 -15.80 -3.08 -3.63
C ASP A 19 -15.63 -3.46 -5.12
N ILE A 20 -16.66 -4.06 -5.72
CA ILE A 20 -16.70 -4.42 -7.14
C ILE A 20 -16.65 -3.22 -8.11
N LYS A 21 -16.94 -2.01 -7.62
CA LYS A 21 -16.95 -0.76 -8.39
C LYS A 21 -15.69 0.09 -8.15
N TRP A 22 -14.79 -0.38 -7.32
CA TRP A 22 -13.57 0.36 -7.06
C TRP A 22 -12.63 0.28 -8.24
N ASP A 23 -12.25 1.43 -8.74
CA ASP A 23 -11.14 1.56 -9.67
C ASP A 23 -9.86 1.80 -8.86
N LEU A 24 -8.89 0.89 -8.97
CA LEU A 24 -7.61 1.01 -8.26
C LEU A 24 -6.85 2.28 -8.66
N VAL A 25 -6.96 2.68 -9.93
CA VAL A 25 -6.32 3.91 -10.46
C VAL A 25 -6.91 5.14 -9.77
N ASP A 26 -8.23 5.20 -9.60
CA ASP A 26 -8.89 6.30 -8.89
C ASP A 26 -8.39 6.41 -7.44
N GLY A 27 -8.28 5.28 -6.74
CA GLY A 27 -7.83 5.24 -5.36
C GLY A 27 -6.41 5.77 -5.17
N VAL A 28 -5.45 5.30 -6.00
CA VAL A 28 -4.05 5.75 -5.90
C VAL A 28 -3.84 7.18 -6.40
N LEU A 29 -4.67 7.66 -7.33
CA LEU A 29 -4.67 9.07 -7.75
C LEU A 29 -5.24 9.99 -6.67
N LEU A 30 -6.23 9.55 -5.90
CA LEU A 30 -6.71 10.29 -4.73
C LEU A 30 -5.61 10.42 -3.66
N ILE A 31 -4.84 9.34 -3.42
CA ILE A 31 -3.68 9.40 -2.52
C ILE A 31 -2.64 10.41 -3.05
N ALA A 32 -2.34 10.40 -4.35
CA ALA A 32 -1.41 11.37 -4.95
C ALA A 32 -1.94 12.81 -4.87
N ARG A 33 -3.26 13.03 -5.04
CA ARG A 33 -3.88 14.37 -4.94
C ARG A 33 -3.74 14.99 -3.56
N GLN A 34 -3.62 14.21 -2.52
CA GLN A 34 -3.35 14.72 -1.17
C GLN A 34 -2.01 15.49 -1.14
N GLN A 35 -0.98 14.95 -1.78
CA GLN A 35 0.32 15.62 -1.91
C GLN A 35 0.27 16.76 -2.93
N TYR A 36 -0.49 16.57 -4.01
CA TYR A 36 -0.58 17.47 -5.16
C TYR A 36 -2.03 17.95 -5.36
N PRO A 37 -2.54 18.93 -4.57
CA PRO A 37 -3.96 19.33 -4.60
C PRO A 37 -4.49 19.77 -5.98
N ARG A 38 -3.59 20.22 -6.87
CA ARG A 38 -3.91 20.64 -8.25
C ARG A 38 -3.62 19.55 -9.28
N LEU A 39 -3.46 18.26 -8.83
CA LEU A 39 -3.18 17.15 -9.73
C LEU A 39 -4.29 17.01 -10.78
N ASN A 40 -3.91 17.05 -12.05
CA ASN A 40 -4.83 16.71 -13.13
C ASN A 40 -5.00 15.19 -13.22
N GLN A 41 -5.96 14.64 -12.48
CA GLN A 41 -6.22 13.21 -12.44
C GLN A 41 -6.59 12.64 -13.81
N GLU A 42 -7.35 13.39 -14.63
CA GLU A 42 -7.74 12.94 -15.97
C GLU A 42 -6.52 12.73 -16.89
N LYS A 43 -5.49 13.55 -16.79
CA LYS A 43 -4.21 13.32 -17.51
C LYS A 43 -3.68 11.93 -17.23
N TYR A 44 -3.63 11.54 -15.96
CA TYR A 44 -3.04 10.25 -15.55
C TYR A 44 -3.97 9.06 -15.82
N LYS A 45 -5.28 9.25 -15.69
CA LYS A 45 -6.27 8.23 -16.10
C LYS A 45 -6.14 7.94 -17.60
N ASN A 46 -6.11 8.97 -18.43
CA ASN A 46 -5.94 8.81 -19.88
C ASN A 46 -4.61 8.15 -20.23
N LEU A 47 -3.53 8.49 -19.51
CA LEU A 47 -2.23 7.83 -19.69
C LEU A 47 -2.31 6.33 -19.36
N VAL A 48 -2.88 5.96 -18.21
CA VAL A 48 -3.06 4.56 -17.82
C VAL A 48 -3.97 3.83 -18.80
N GLN A 49 -5.05 4.47 -19.27
CA GLN A 49 -5.94 3.89 -20.28
C GLN A 49 -5.22 3.61 -21.60
N SER A 50 -4.40 4.55 -22.06
CA SER A 50 -3.56 4.35 -23.26
C SER A 50 -2.58 3.19 -23.09
N MET A 51 -1.90 3.11 -21.93
CA MET A 51 -1.01 1.98 -21.60
C MET A 51 -1.76 0.65 -21.56
N THR A 52 -2.98 0.67 -21.01
CA THR A 52 -3.87 -0.50 -20.94
C THR A 52 -4.24 -1.01 -22.32
N GLN A 53 -4.61 -0.12 -23.25
CA GLN A 53 -4.91 -0.50 -24.63
C GLN A 53 -3.70 -1.12 -25.33
N GLN A 54 -2.51 -0.55 -25.14
CA GLN A 54 -1.27 -1.09 -25.68
C GLN A 54 -0.94 -2.48 -25.10
N ALA A 55 -1.14 -2.67 -23.77
CA ALA A 55 -0.95 -3.96 -23.12
C ALA A 55 -1.89 -5.04 -23.70
N ILE A 56 -3.18 -4.70 -23.89
CA ILE A 56 -4.14 -5.61 -24.52
C ILE A 56 -3.64 -6.06 -25.91
N GLU A 57 -3.18 -5.13 -26.74
CA GLU A 57 -2.65 -5.43 -28.07
C GLU A 57 -1.42 -6.35 -28.01
N ARG A 58 -0.46 -6.08 -27.11
CA ARG A 58 0.75 -6.90 -26.94
C ARG A 58 0.47 -8.33 -26.45
N LEU A 59 -0.58 -8.49 -25.63
CA LEU A 59 -0.92 -9.79 -25.06
C LEU A 59 -1.97 -10.56 -25.88
N SER A 60 -2.55 -9.97 -26.91
CA SER A 60 -3.66 -10.56 -27.70
C SER A 60 -3.31 -11.89 -28.35
N SER A 61 -2.07 -12.10 -28.79
CA SER A 61 -1.61 -13.31 -29.43
C SER A 61 -1.07 -14.38 -28.45
N THR A 62 -1.02 -14.08 -27.16
CA THR A 62 -0.48 -15.00 -26.14
C THR A 62 -1.54 -15.97 -25.67
N THR A 63 -1.21 -17.26 -25.53
CA THR A 63 -2.14 -18.33 -25.19
C THR A 63 -1.91 -18.91 -23.79
N SER A 64 -0.67 -18.97 -23.36
CA SER A 64 -0.31 -19.51 -22.04
C SER A 64 -0.05 -18.41 -21.01
N LYS A 65 -0.18 -18.75 -19.72
CA LYS A 65 0.12 -17.83 -18.62
C LYS A 65 1.57 -17.32 -18.62
N ILE A 66 2.52 -18.18 -18.99
CA ILE A 66 3.94 -17.82 -19.08
C ILE A 66 4.18 -16.83 -20.23
N GLU A 67 3.59 -17.06 -21.40
CA GLU A 67 3.67 -16.13 -22.52
C GLU A 67 3.06 -14.77 -22.14
N LYS A 68 1.90 -14.75 -21.48
CA LYS A 68 1.27 -13.51 -21.00
C LYS A 68 2.16 -12.75 -20.01
N ILE A 69 2.75 -13.43 -19.03
CA ILE A 69 3.68 -12.81 -18.07
C ILE A 69 4.90 -12.25 -18.80
N ASN A 70 5.49 -13.02 -19.71
CA ASN A 70 6.67 -12.57 -20.47
C ASN A 70 6.35 -11.37 -21.35
N ALA A 71 5.22 -11.38 -22.05
CA ALA A 71 4.76 -10.25 -22.87
C ALA A 71 4.49 -9.01 -22.02
N LEU A 72 3.84 -9.17 -20.86
CA LEU A 72 3.58 -8.08 -19.93
C LEU A 72 4.90 -7.54 -19.34
N ASN A 73 5.86 -8.41 -18.99
CA ASN A 73 7.19 -8.00 -18.52
C ASN A 73 7.95 -7.23 -19.62
N GLN A 74 7.93 -7.73 -20.85
CA GLN A 74 8.57 -7.05 -22.00
C GLN A 74 7.95 -5.65 -22.18
N PHE A 75 6.63 -5.55 -22.19
CA PHE A 75 5.93 -4.29 -22.33
C PHE A 75 6.24 -3.34 -21.17
N PHE A 76 6.07 -3.79 -19.92
CA PHE A 76 6.17 -2.94 -18.72
C PHE A 76 7.60 -2.46 -18.47
N PHE A 77 8.57 -3.38 -18.48
CA PHE A 77 9.95 -3.07 -18.09
C PHE A 77 10.81 -2.59 -19.26
N LYS A 78 10.61 -3.12 -20.47
CA LYS A 78 11.50 -2.81 -21.61
C LYS A 78 10.93 -1.72 -22.52
N GLU A 79 9.64 -1.80 -22.87
CA GLU A 79 9.03 -0.82 -23.76
C GLU A 79 8.63 0.45 -23.00
N MET A 80 7.94 0.33 -21.85
CA MET A 80 7.52 1.46 -21.03
C MET A 80 8.64 1.99 -20.12
N GLY A 81 9.66 1.19 -19.82
CA GLY A 81 10.83 1.58 -19.06
C GLY A 81 10.64 1.66 -17.55
N PHE A 82 9.58 1.03 -17.00
CA PHE A 82 9.39 1.01 -15.54
C PHE A 82 10.46 0.17 -14.84
N HIS A 83 10.95 0.66 -13.69
CA HIS A 83 11.93 -0.06 -12.89
C HIS A 83 11.84 0.28 -11.41
N GLY A 84 12.42 -0.58 -10.57
CA GLY A 84 12.54 -0.33 -9.13
C GLY A 84 13.57 0.77 -8.83
N ASN A 85 13.25 1.63 -7.86
CA ASN A 85 14.20 2.59 -7.32
C ASN A 85 14.78 2.04 -6.00
N ASP A 86 15.90 1.36 -6.11
CA ASP A 86 16.67 0.82 -4.98
C ASP A 86 17.70 1.81 -4.42
N LYS A 87 18.07 2.84 -5.20
CA LYS A 87 19.04 3.88 -4.77
C LYS A 87 18.44 4.85 -3.77
N ASP A 88 17.18 5.22 -3.96
CA ASP A 88 16.45 6.13 -3.08
C ASP A 88 15.07 5.54 -2.76
N TYR A 89 15.08 4.39 -2.09
CA TYR A 89 13.87 3.62 -1.80
C TYR A 89 12.84 4.41 -0.98
N PHE A 90 13.30 5.27 -0.06
CA PHE A 90 12.45 6.05 0.84
C PHE A 90 12.02 7.42 0.28
N ASP A 91 12.25 7.69 -0.99
CA ASP A 91 11.65 8.86 -1.66
C ASP A 91 10.13 8.67 -1.76
N PRO A 92 9.29 9.55 -1.16
CA PRO A 92 7.84 9.42 -1.21
C PRO A 92 7.28 9.44 -2.64
N ARG A 93 7.99 10.05 -3.61
CA ARG A 93 7.62 10.06 -5.02
C ARG A 93 7.58 8.67 -5.65
N ASN A 94 8.26 7.68 -5.05
CA ASN A 94 8.15 6.28 -5.48
C ASN A 94 6.80 5.64 -5.13
N SER A 95 6.01 6.26 -4.24
CA SER A 95 4.69 5.78 -3.80
C SER A 95 3.53 6.52 -4.47
N TYR A 96 3.71 7.79 -4.86
CA TYR A 96 2.67 8.55 -5.56
C TYR A 96 2.60 8.14 -7.03
N ILE A 97 1.45 7.60 -7.44
CA ILE A 97 1.30 6.99 -8.77
C ILE A 97 1.54 7.98 -9.92
N SER A 98 1.25 9.27 -9.72
CA SER A 98 1.55 10.32 -10.69
C SER A 98 3.05 10.45 -10.95
N ASP A 99 3.85 10.49 -9.88
CA ASP A 99 5.32 10.56 -9.98
C ASP A 99 5.90 9.29 -10.60
N VAL A 100 5.37 8.12 -10.23
CA VAL A 100 5.79 6.84 -10.80
C VAL A 100 5.53 6.78 -12.30
N LEU A 101 4.38 7.29 -12.76
CA LEU A 101 4.05 7.37 -14.18
C LEU A 101 4.96 8.34 -14.94
N ASP A 102 5.30 9.50 -14.35
CA ASP A 102 6.15 10.49 -14.99
C ASP A 102 7.63 10.07 -14.98
N ARG A 103 8.14 9.46 -13.88
CA ARG A 103 9.54 9.09 -13.68
C ARG A 103 9.89 7.68 -14.16
N LYS A 104 8.89 6.80 -14.30
CA LYS A 104 9.05 5.37 -14.57
C LYS A 104 9.76 4.59 -13.45
N GLU A 105 9.89 5.17 -12.28
CA GLU A 105 10.52 4.61 -11.09
C GLU A 105 9.51 4.44 -9.97
N GLY A 106 9.63 3.34 -9.21
CA GLY A 106 8.74 3.09 -8.09
C GLY A 106 9.29 2.06 -7.10
N ILE A 107 8.49 1.79 -6.07
CA ILE A 107 8.71 0.74 -5.08
C ILE A 107 7.81 -0.48 -5.38
N PRO A 108 7.99 -1.63 -4.70
CA PRO A 108 7.23 -2.85 -5.01
C PRO A 108 5.73 -2.64 -5.17
N ILE A 109 5.08 -1.89 -4.27
CA ILE A 109 3.62 -1.69 -4.29
C ILE A 109 3.16 -0.80 -5.45
N SER A 110 3.86 0.29 -5.74
CA SER A 110 3.44 1.23 -6.79
C SER A 110 3.64 0.66 -8.19
N LEU A 111 4.75 -0.05 -8.43
CA LEU A 111 4.97 -0.78 -9.68
C LEU A 111 3.97 -1.93 -9.84
N ALA A 112 3.74 -2.72 -8.78
CA ALA A 112 2.75 -3.80 -8.81
C ALA A 112 1.33 -3.27 -9.06
N THR A 113 0.98 -2.09 -8.57
CA THR A 113 -0.32 -1.45 -8.84
C THR A 113 -0.55 -1.26 -10.34
N LEU A 114 0.41 -0.66 -11.05
CA LEU A 114 0.31 -0.49 -12.50
C LEU A 114 0.35 -1.82 -13.25
N TYR A 115 1.23 -2.72 -12.85
CA TYR A 115 1.34 -4.07 -13.44
C TYR A 115 0.03 -4.86 -13.32
N LEU A 116 -0.64 -4.79 -12.17
CA LEU A 116 -1.94 -5.41 -11.94
C LEU A 116 -3.02 -4.83 -12.87
N VAL A 117 -3.10 -3.50 -12.96
CA VAL A 117 -4.09 -2.80 -13.82
C VAL A 117 -3.93 -3.22 -15.29
N LEU A 118 -2.70 -3.22 -15.80
CA LEU A 118 -2.41 -3.61 -17.18
C LEU A 118 -2.71 -5.09 -17.42
N GLY A 119 -2.33 -5.95 -16.47
CA GLY A 119 -2.57 -7.38 -16.55
C GLY A 119 -4.06 -7.74 -16.49
N TRP A 120 -4.83 -7.11 -15.59
CA TRP A 120 -6.28 -7.35 -15.50
C TRP A 120 -7.00 -6.98 -16.79
N ALA A 121 -6.68 -5.83 -17.35
CA ALA A 121 -7.26 -5.39 -18.63
C ALA A 121 -6.91 -6.34 -19.79
N SER A 122 -5.74 -6.99 -19.74
CA SER A 122 -5.30 -7.98 -20.71
C SER A 122 -5.79 -9.40 -20.40
N GLY A 123 -6.72 -9.57 -19.47
CA GLY A 123 -7.28 -10.87 -19.10
C GLY A 123 -6.36 -11.78 -18.28
N CYS A 124 -5.35 -11.21 -17.61
CA CYS A 124 -4.48 -11.95 -16.70
C CYS A 124 -5.14 -12.11 -15.32
N LYS A 125 -5.06 -13.31 -14.74
CA LYS A 125 -5.63 -13.63 -13.43
C LYS A 125 -4.66 -13.25 -12.30
N LEU A 126 -4.32 -11.97 -12.20
CA LEU A 126 -3.32 -11.45 -11.27
C LEU A 126 -3.95 -11.01 -9.95
N HIS A 127 -3.21 -11.23 -8.87
CA HIS A 127 -3.56 -10.81 -7.51
C HIS A 127 -2.36 -10.18 -6.83
N GLY A 128 -2.57 -9.08 -6.12
CA GLY A 128 -1.54 -8.49 -5.27
C GLY A 128 -1.37 -9.30 -3.98
N ILE A 129 -0.15 -9.48 -3.52
CA ILE A 129 0.19 -10.17 -2.26
C ILE A 129 0.92 -9.20 -1.35
N ASN A 130 0.33 -8.92 -0.18
CA ASN A 130 0.94 -8.07 0.85
C ASN A 130 1.97 -8.86 1.67
N PHE A 131 3.11 -9.16 1.04
CA PHE A 131 4.17 -9.96 1.63
C PHE A 131 4.96 -9.15 2.69
N PRO A 132 5.43 -9.77 3.81
CA PRO A 132 6.25 -9.09 4.79
C PRO A 132 7.49 -8.42 4.18
N GLY A 133 7.64 -7.11 4.40
CA GLY A 133 8.75 -6.31 3.86
C GLY A 133 8.77 -6.14 2.33
N HIS A 134 7.81 -6.70 1.58
CA HIS A 134 7.76 -6.62 0.13
C HIS A 134 6.32 -6.63 -0.39
N PHE A 135 6.13 -6.49 -1.72
CA PHE A 135 4.84 -6.69 -2.36
C PHE A 135 5.05 -7.55 -3.62
N LEU A 136 4.33 -8.65 -3.72
CA LEU A 136 4.42 -9.59 -4.83
C LEU A 136 3.13 -9.57 -5.64
N VAL A 137 3.20 -10.09 -6.86
CA VAL A 137 2.03 -10.37 -7.69
C VAL A 137 1.93 -11.87 -7.90
N GLU A 138 0.73 -12.42 -7.77
CA GLU A 138 0.44 -13.83 -8.00
C GLU A 138 -0.45 -13.98 -9.24
N TRP A 139 -0.08 -14.89 -10.13
CA TRP A 139 -1.04 -15.45 -11.09
C TRP A 139 -1.73 -16.63 -10.45
N ARG A 140 -3.05 -16.56 -10.28
CA ARG A 140 -3.86 -17.61 -9.67
C ARG A 140 -4.85 -18.17 -10.67
N GLU A 141 -4.72 -19.46 -11.01
CA GLU A 141 -5.68 -20.16 -11.90
C GLU A 141 -6.93 -20.60 -11.15
N SER A 142 -6.76 -21.14 -9.95
CA SER A 142 -7.84 -21.69 -9.13
C SER A 142 -7.61 -21.32 -7.65
N THR A 143 -8.68 -21.20 -6.92
CA THR A 143 -8.64 -21.04 -5.45
C THR A 143 -8.41 -22.37 -4.73
N GLN A 144 -8.61 -23.51 -5.42
CA GLN A 144 -8.52 -24.85 -4.83
C GLN A 144 -7.16 -25.52 -5.05
N ASP A 145 -6.43 -25.17 -6.11
CA ASP A 145 -5.12 -25.71 -6.43
C ASP A 145 -4.09 -24.60 -6.58
N SER A 146 -3.25 -24.43 -5.56
CA SER A 146 -2.15 -23.46 -5.55
C SER A 146 -0.88 -23.94 -6.26
N SER A 147 -0.80 -25.23 -6.65
CA SER A 147 0.39 -25.79 -7.32
C SER A 147 0.67 -25.14 -8.68
N GLN A 148 -0.35 -24.60 -9.30
CA GLN A 148 -0.28 -23.92 -10.59
C GLN A 148 -0.04 -22.40 -10.49
N ASN A 149 0.03 -21.84 -9.29
CA ASN A 149 0.23 -20.42 -9.09
C ASN A 149 1.67 -20.02 -9.44
N LEU A 150 1.82 -18.82 -9.97
CA LEU A 150 3.13 -18.21 -10.24
C LEU A 150 3.26 -16.94 -9.42
N TYR A 151 4.40 -16.73 -8.80
CA TYR A 151 4.68 -15.55 -8.01
C TYR A 151 5.67 -14.67 -8.76
N ILE A 152 5.35 -13.39 -8.89
CA ILE A 152 6.05 -12.44 -9.74
C ILE A 152 6.56 -11.30 -8.86
N ASP A 153 7.85 -11.04 -8.94
CA ASP A 153 8.49 -9.90 -8.27
C ASP A 153 8.62 -8.73 -9.26
N VAL A 154 7.63 -7.85 -9.25
CA VAL A 154 7.56 -6.70 -10.17
C VAL A 154 8.69 -5.70 -9.92
N PHE A 155 9.17 -5.57 -8.68
CA PHE A 155 10.29 -4.69 -8.34
C PHE A 155 11.61 -5.17 -8.97
N ASN A 156 11.77 -6.49 -9.08
CA ASN A 156 12.92 -7.12 -9.74
C ASN A 156 12.58 -7.56 -11.18
N ALA A 157 12.06 -6.62 -11.97
CA ALA A 157 11.78 -6.78 -13.40
C ALA A 157 10.89 -7.98 -13.76
N GLY A 158 9.92 -8.30 -12.90
CA GLY A 158 8.96 -9.37 -13.16
C GLY A 158 9.53 -10.79 -13.00
N LYS A 159 10.59 -10.96 -12.20
CA LYS A 159 11.18 -12.27 -11.91
C LYS A 159 10.11 -13.21 -11.33
N ILE A 160 9.96 -14.37 -11.95
CA ILE A 160 9.11 -15.45 -11.42
C ILE A 160 9.88 -16.13 -10.28
N LEU A 161 9.22 -16.22 -9.12
CA LEU A 161 9.78 -16.79 -7.89
C LEU A 161 9.23 -18.18 -7.62
N THR A 162 10.10 -19.07 -7.13
CA THR A 162 9.71 -20.35 -6.52
C THR A 162 9.28 -20.13 -5.06
N LEU A 163 8.60 -21.10 -4.47
CA LEU A 163 8.29 -21.07 -3.03
C LEU A 163 9.56 -21.05 -2.17
N LYS A 164 10.68 -21.61 -2.67
CA LYS A 164 11.98 -21.53 -2.01
C LYS A 164 12.52 -20.09 -2.00
N ASP A 165 12.46 -19.37 -3.14
CA ASP A 165 12.85 -17.96 -3.20
C ASP A 165 12.01 -17.10 -2.23
N ILE A 166 10.71 -17.40 -2.13
CA ILE A 166 9.79 -16.70 -1.23
C ILE A 166 10.13 -17.01 0.24
N GLN A 167 10.44 -18.26 0.57
CA GLN A 167 10.87 -18.66 1.92
C GLN A 167 12.17 -17.96 2.33
N GLU A 168 13.16 -17.91 1.44
CA GLU A 168 14.42 -17.21 1.68
C GLU A 168 14.20 -15.70 1.90
N ARG A 169 13.34 -15.08 1.11
CA ARG A 169 12.95 -13.68 1.27
C ARG A 169 12.21 -13.43 2.59
N LEU A 170 11.33 -14.33 3.01
CA LEU A 170 10.63 -14.22 4.30
C LEU A 170 11.63 -14.17 5.45
N ASN A 171 12.58 -15.10 5.48
CA ASN A 171 13.62 -15.18 6.50
C ASN A 171 14.49 -13.91 6.52
N HIS A 172 14.87 -13.42 5.33
CA HIS A 172 15.65 -12.19 5.21
C HIS A 172 14.89 -10.97 5.77
N ASN A 173 13.63 -10.81 5.39
CA ASN A 173 12.83 -9.63 5.76
C ASN A 173 12.44 -9.61 7.24
N LEU A 174 12.26 -10.78 7.87
CA LEU A 174 11.89 -10.87 9.27
C LEU A 174 13.09 -10.99 10.22
N GLY A 175 14.30 -11.19 9.67
CA GLY A 175 15.53 -11.36 10.45
C GLY A 175 15.56 -12.63 11.32
N SER A 176 14.69 -13.59 11.01
CA SER A 176 14.56 -14.86 11.73
C SER A 176 14.06 -15.97 10.81
N GLU A 177 14.41 -17.22 11.11
CA GLU A 177 13.86 -18.38 10.41
C GLU A 177 12.38 -18.56 10.79
N GLN A 178 11.50 -18.29 9.84
CA GLN A 178 10.07 -18.58 9.97
C GLN A 178 9.63 -19.43 8.81
N LYS A 179 8.79 -20.43 9.09
CA LYS A 179 8.22 -21.28 8.07
C LYS A 179 7.22 -20.48 7.22
N LEU A 180 7.37 -20.54 5.90
CA LEU A 180 6.39 -20.00 4.98
C LEU A 180 5.06 -20.75 5.14
N GLU A 181 4.03 -20.04 5.54
CA GLU A 181 2.65 -20.51 5.57
C GLU A 181 1.87 -19.82 4.46
N PRO A 182 1.64 -20.47 3.30
CA PRO A 182 0.99 -19.83 2.14
C PRO A 182 -0.37 -19.23 2.48
N ALA A 183 -1.18 -19.94 3.28
CA ALA A 183 -2.50 -19.46 3.70
C ALA A 183 -2.46 -18.16 4.50
N PHE A 184 -1.33 -17.83 5.12
CA PHE A 184 -1.13 -16.61 5.89
C PHE A 184 -0.29 -15.58 5.13
N HIS A 185 0.86 -15.97 4.59
CA HIS A 185 1.83 -15.05 3.99
C HIS A 185 1.53 -14.68 2.53
N LEU A 186 0.69 -15.47 1.83
CA LEU A 186 0.39 -15.30 0.40
C LEU A 186 -1.09 -15.00 0.14
N GLN A 187 -1.74 -14.33 1.09
CA GLN A 187 -3.12 -13.89 0.93
C GLN A 187 -3.22 -12.72 -0.07
N SER A 188 -4.27 -12.74 -0.89
CA SER A 188 -4.57 -11.63 -1.77
C SER A 188 -4.89 -10.35 -0.99
N ALA A 189 -4.22 -9.27 -1.35
CA ALA A 189 -4.41 -7.97 -0.73
C ALA A 189 -5.75 -7.30 -1.09
N GLY A 190 -6.30 -7.58 -2.27
CA GLY A 190 -7.43 -6.84 -2.83
C GLY A 190 -7.13 -5.34 -2.97
N ILE A 191 -8.08 -4.58 -3.50
CA ILE A 191 -7.91 -3.13 -3.72
C ILE A 191 -7.71 -2.39 -2.39
N ARG A 192 -8.52 -2.70 -1.36
CA ARG A 192 -8.36 -2.09 -0.01
C ARG A 192 -6.98 -2.32 0.58
N GLY A 193 -6.47 -3.54 0.45
CA GLY A 193 -5.13 -3.89 0.94
C GLY A 193 -4.00 -3.20 0.18
N ILE A 194 -4.14 -3.01 -1.13
CA ILE A 194 -3.18 -2.27 -1.97
C ILE A 194 -3.13 -0.80 -1.53
N LEU A 195 -4.28 -0.14 -1.41
CA LEU A 195 -4.36 1.25 -0.96
C LEU A 195 -3.83 1.41 0.47
N HIS A 196 -4.19 0.51 1.38
CA HIS A 196 -3.69 0.51 2.76
C HIS A 196 -2.16 0.36 2.79
N ARG A 197 -1.58 -0.52 1.98
CA ARG A 197 -0.12 -0.69 1.88
C ARG A 197 0.57 0.55 1.30
N THR A 198 -0.02 1.19 0.30
CA THR A 198 0.50 2.45 -0.27
C THR A 198 0.54 3.54 0.80
N LEU A 199 -0.55 3.73 1.54
CA LEU A 199 -0.63 4.68 2.65
C LEU A 199 0.36 4.35 3.77
N ASN A 200 0.51 3.06 4.12
CA ASN A 200 1.47 2.65 5.15
C ASN A 200 2.92 2.97 4.76
N ASN A 201 3.30 2.80 3.50
CA ASN A 201 4.63 3.18 3.04
C ASN A 201 4.85 4.69 3.16
N LEU A 202 3.89 5.51 2.72
CA LEU A 202 3.94 6.97 2.86
C LEU A 202 4.00 7.39 4.32
N LYS A 203 3.16 6.80 5.19
CA LYS A 203 3.17 7.04 6.64
C LYS A 203 4.55 6.81 7.25
N VAL A 204 5.18 5.68 6.94
CA VAL A 204 6.52 5.36 7.46
C VAL A 204 7.56 6.37 6.98
N ILE A 205 7.54 6.73 5.70
CA ILE A 205 8.46 7.73 5.13
C ILE A 205 8.25 9.08 5.79
N HIS A 206 7.02 9.60 5.85
CA HIS A 206 6.75 10.91 6.44
C HIS A 206 7.04 10.95 7.93
N ALA A 207 6.72 9.89 8.67
CA ALA A 207 7.09 9.78 10.09
C ALA A 207 8.61 9.84 10.29
N SER A 208 9.39 9.14 9.47
CA SER A 208 10.86 9.17 9.54
C SER A 208 11.47 10.53 9.20
N GLN A 209 10.77 11.33 8.40
CA GLN A 209 11.15 12.69 8.02
C GLN A 209 10.64 13.76 9.00
N GLY A 210 9.95 13.37 10.07
CA GLY A 210 9.34 14.29 11.04
C GLY A 210 8.09 15.02 10.54
N LEU A 211 7.52 14.60 9.41
CA LEU A 211 6.30 15.17 8.83
C LEU A 211 5.05 14.55 9.49
N THR A 212 4.92 14.77 10.80
CA THR A 212 3.92 14.10 11.66
C THR A 212 2.48 14.36 11.23
N ASP A 213 2.16 15.57 10.76
CA ASP A 213 0.81 15.87 10.25
C ASP A 213 0.44 15.02 9.05
N ARG A 214 1.39 14.77 8.14
CA ARG A 214 1.19 13.89 6.99
C ARG A 214 1.03 12.44 7.41
N ALA A 215 1.91 11.95 8.28
CA ALA A 215 1.83 10.60 8.81
C ALA A 215 0.50 10.34 9.55
N LEU A 216 -0.02 11.33 10.27
CA LEU A 216 -1.34 11.26 10.90
C LEU A 216 -2.45 11.15 9.86
N TRP A 217 -2.40 11.96 8.81
CA TRP A 217 -3.40 11.94 7.75
C TRP A 217 -3.47 10.57 7.03
N GLU A 218 -2.32 10.02 6.65
CA GLU A 218 -2.26 8.69 6.03
C GLU A 218 -2.83 7.61 6.95
N THR A 219 -2.54 7.72 8.25
CA THR A 219 -3.06 6.82 9.28
C THR A 219 -4.59 6.92 9.37
N GLU A 220 -5.16 8.11 9.27
CA GLU A 220 -6.62 8.31 9.25
C GLU A 220 -7.27 7.65 8.04
N TRP A 221 -6.66 7.76 6.86
CA TRP A 221 -7.15 7.08 5.66
C TRP A 221 -6.98 5.56 5.73
N MET A 222 -5.91 5.07 6.37
CA MET A 222 -5.74 3.63 6.64
C MET A 222 -6.89 3.11 7.52
N LEU A 223 -7.29 3.86 8.54
CA LEU A 223 -8.43 3.50 9.41
C LEU A 223 -9.78 3.57 8.68
N LEU A 224 -9.95 4.44 7.70
CA LEU A 224 -11.13 4.43 6.84
C LEU A 224 -11.19 3.17 5.95
N LEU A 225 -10.05 2.67 5.47
CA LEU A 225 -9.97 1.42 4.70
C LEU A 225 -10.17 0.18 5.56
N LYS A 226 -9.67 0.21 6.82
CA LYS A 226 -9.71 -0.91 7.77
C LYS A 226 -9.89 -0.38 9.19
N SER A 227 -11.14 -0.28 9.65
CA SER A 227 -11.48 0.32 10.96
C SER A 227 -10.94 -0.44 12.18
N ASN A 228 -10.64 -1.75 12.03
CA ASN A 228 -10.06 -2.60 13.06
C ASN A 228 -8.53 -2.79 12.90
N ASP A 229 -7.85 -1.86 12.26
CA ASP A 229 -6.38 -1.82 12.23
C ASP A 229 -5.85 -1.15 13.51
N TRP A 230 -5.67 -1.97 14.54
CA TRP A 230 -5.24 -1.49 15.86
C TRP A 230 -3.86 -0.85 15.82
N ASN A 231 -2.96 -1.28 14.96
CA ASN A 231 -1.65 -0.63 14.79
C ASN A 231 -1.81 0.79 14.25
N SER A 232 -2.67 0.99 13.27
CA SER A 232 -2.98 2.33 12.75
C SER A 232 -3.69 3.19 13.80
N LEU A 233 -4.55 2.61 14.66
CA LEU A 233 -5.19 3.34 15.76
C LEU A 233 -4.15 3.80 16.79
N ARG A 234 -3.20 2.94 17.17
CA ARG A 234 -2.06 3.31 18.02
C ARG A 234 -1.26 4.45 17.40
N ASP A 235 -0.87 4.31 16.12
CA ASP A 235 -0.07 5.31 15.42
C ASP A 235 -0.80 6.66 15.35
N LYS A 236 -2.13 6.65 15.10
CA LYS A 236 -2.97 7.86 15.21
C LYS A 236 -2.86 8.51 16.59
N GLY A 237 -2.92 7.72 17.64
CA GLY A 237 -2.77 8.21 19.01
C GLY A 237 -1.40 8.84 19.25
N LEU A 238 -0.32 8.16 18.84
CA LEU A 238 1.05 8.65 19.02
C LEU A 238 1.34 9.92 18.21
N PHE A 239 0.90 9.99 16.95
CA PHE A 239 1.03 11.19 16.13
C PHE A 239 0.19 12.35 16.68
N SER A 240 -1.03 12.07 17.14
CA SER A 240 -1.89 13.08 17.80
C SER A 240 -1.23 13.63 19.05
N TYR A 241 -0.60 12.79 19.88
CA TYR A 241 0.16 13.21 21.03
C TYR A 241 1.31 14.16 20.66
N SER A 242 2.09 13.79 19.64
CA SER A 242 3.23 14.59 19.15
C SER A 242 2.78 15.97 18.63
N LEU A 243 1.54 16.06 18.11
CA LEU A 243 0.95 17.30 17.61
C LEU A 243 0.18 18.09 18.69
N GLY A 244 0.23 17.65 19.97
CA GLY A 244 -0.48 18.30 21.07
C GLY A 244 -2.01 18.09 21.09
N ARG A 245 -2.52 17.15 20.27
CA ARG A 245 -3.95 16.79 20.19
C ARG A 245 -4.27 15.72 21.25
N TYR A 246 -4.14 16.09 22.52
CA TYR A 246 -4.11 15.15 23.66
C TYR A 246 -5.39 14.35 23.85
N GLU A 247 -6.56 14.95 23.65
CA GLU A 247 -7.86 14.25 23.79
C GLU A 247 -7.99 13.11 22.76
N VAL A 248 -7.66 13.38 21.49
CA VAL A 248 -7.66 12.38 20.44
C VAL A 248 -6.62 11.28 20.70
N ALA A 249 -5.43 11.69 21.17
CA ALA A 249 -4.36 10.76 21.53
C ALA A 249 -4.79 9.79 22.62
N GLN A 250 -5.38 10.31 23.72
CA GLN A 250 -5.83 9.51 24.83
C GLN A 250 -6.90 8.50 24.38
N GLN A 251 -7.93 8.96 23.67
CA GLN A 251 -9.00 8.10 23.19
C GLN A 251 -8.48 6.96 22.30
N CYS A 252 -7.58 7.28 21.35
CA CYS A 252 -7.01 6.28 20.45
C CYS A 252 -6.17 5.25 21.20
N LEU A 253 -5.28 5.68 22.11
CA LEU A 253 -4.37 4.80 22.83
C LEU A 253 -5.10 3.94 23.90
N GLU A 254 -6.08 4.50 24.60
CA GLU A 254 -6.92 3.72 25.54
C GLU A 254 -7.72 2.66 24.78
N THR A 255 -8.35 3.01 23.64
CA THR A 255 -9.06 2.05 22.79
C THR A 255 -8.12 0.97 22.25
N TYR A 256 -6.91 1.34 21.81
CA TYR A 256 -5.90 0.38 21.34
C TYR A 256 -5.59 -0.66 22.42
N LEU A 257 -5.30 -0.24 23.64
CA LEU A 257 -5.00 -1.15 24.75
C LEU A 257 -6.21 -2.01 25.15
N GLU A 258 -7.42 -1.44 25.13
CA GLU A 258 -8.65 -2.18 25.38
C GLU A 258 -8.84 -3.32 24.38
N LYS A 259 -8.61 -3.06 23.07
CA LYS A 259 -8.83 -4.04 21.98
C LYS A 259 -7.71 -5.06 21.84
N THR A 260 -6.48 -4.73 22.23
CA THR A 260 -5.29 -5.58 22.04
C THR A 260 -4.79 -6.23 23.34
N GLY A 261 -5.25 -5.78 24.50
CA GLY A 261 -4.80 -6.27 25.80
C GLY A 261 -3.39 -5.79 26.16
N LYS A 262 -2.42 -6.67 26.20
CA LYS A 262 -1.00 -6.36 26.47
C LYS A 262 -0.14 -6.61 25.22
N PRO A 263 -0.16 -5.72 24.22
CA PRO A 263 0.69 -5.84 23.04
C PRO A 263 2.18 -5.63 23.42
N ALA A 264 3.09 -5.94 22.48
CA ALA A 264 4.54 -5.84 22.72
C ALA A 264 5.00 -4.42 23.11
N ASP A 265 4.29 -3.39 22.64
CA ASP A 265 4.55 -1.96 22.91
C ASP A 265 3.71 -1.38 24.06
N TYR A 266 3.05 -2.23 24.86
CA TYR A 266 2.20 -1.83 25.98
C TYR A 266 2.87 -0.80 26.91
N ALA A 267 4.11 -1.05 27.31
CA ALA A 267 4.84 -0.18 28.24
C ALA A 267 5.06 1.22 27.63
N GLN A 268 5.38 1.31 26.35
CA GLN A 268 5.58 2.59 25.64
C GLN A 268 4.27 3.37 25.56
N VAL A 269 3.19 2.71 25.18
CA VAL A 269 1.86 3.34 25.10
C VAL A 269 1.41 3.83 26.47
N TRP A 270 1.63 3.05 27.52
CA TRP A 270 1.30 3.42 28.90
C TRP A 270 2.09 4.64 29.40
N GLN A 271 3.38 4.75 29.05
CA GLN A 271 4.18 5.93 29.37
C GLN A 271 3.58 7.21 28.78
N VAL A 272 3.13 7.17 27.51
CA VAL A 272 2.48 8.32 26.86
C VAL A 272 1.17 8.69 27.57
N LEU A 273 0.32 7.69 27.87
CA LEU A 273 -0.93 7.91 28.61
C LEU A 273 -0.69 8.50 30.00
N TYR A 274 0.33 8.02 30.71
CA TYR A 274 0.69 8.54 32.03
C TYR A 274 1.19 9.99 31.97
N ALA A 275 2.05 10.31 30.98
CA ALA A 275 2.52 11.68 30.77
C ALA A 275 1.39 12.67 30.49
N MET A 276 0.36 12.26 29.71
CA MET A 276 -0.82 13.09 29.47
C MET A 276 -1.64 13.32 30.75
N LYS A 277 -1.83 12.30 31.59
CA LYS A 277 -2.56 12.42 32.88
C LYS A 277 -1.85 13.36 33.85
N ALA A 278 -0.53 13.25 33.99
CA ALA A 278 0.29 14.12 34.81
C ALA A 278 0.15 15.60 34.38
N ARG A 279 0.17 15.87 33.08
CA ARG A 279 0.01 17.22 32.51
C ARG A 279 -1.36 17.83 32.82
N ASN A 280 -2.42 17.04 32.69
CA ASN A 280 -3.79 17.52 33.03
C ASN A 280 -3.95 17.89 34.50
N THR A 281 -3.25 17.19 35.39
CA THR A 281 -3.26 17.50 36.83
C THR A 281 -2.56 18.83 37.16
N ILE A 282 -1.50 19.15 36.41
CA ILE A 282 -0.75 20.43 36.60
C ILE A 282 -1.54 21.63 36.07
N ASN A 283 -2.34 21.47 35.02
CA ASN A 283 -3.12 22.55 34.41
C ASN A 283 -4.42 22.84 35.17
N LEU A 284 -4.79 22.04 36.17
CA LEU A 284 -5.99 22.21 37.00
C LEU A 284 -5.67 22.84 38.39
N ASN A 285 -4.39 23.06 38.69
CA ASN A 285 -3.89 23.78 39.87
C ASN A 285 -3.28 25.13 39.50
#